data_c8b2d17146d9fb523e5b70b1459c7bff
#
_entry.id   c8b2d17146d9fb523e5b70b1459c7bff
#
_cell.length_a   1.000
_cell.length_b   1.000
_cell.length_c   1.000
_cell.angle_alpha   90.00
_cell.angle_beta   90.00
_cell.angle_gamma   90.00
#
_symmetry.space_group_name_H-M   'P 1'
#
loop_
_entity.id
_entity.type
_entity.pdbx_description
1 polymer ?
#
loop_
_entity_poly.entity_id
_entity_poly.type
_entity_poly.pdbx_seq_one_letter_code
_entity_poly.pdbx_strand_id
1 'polypeptide(L)'
;MRHVRSPLALVIIFLVSAFQPLALAQTIDGFSAIKAQDERRLEEQFRAVPQSASAREHLRRLTAEPHIAGTPEDYATAVYVRDQMRSFGLSAELKEYQVWLNYPKTDPVVELIAPRREKLSVREAGLREDPTSSNAKITPLFNGYAASGDVTAPLVYANYGLPPDYDALAKAGVDVKGKIVIVRYGNSFRGVKAKVAQDHGAVGCIIYSDPADDGYAQGDVYPKGPWRPVASGQRGSVQYLFQYPGDPLTPGKPAIPGTPRISLEEAYADIPRIPVQPLAYDEARKLIEPLKGPARPRGFQGAFPFPYHVGGTNDVRVHLKTDMDYASRTLWDVVARIDGREESDRWVILGNHRDAWVFGAVDRSEEHTS
;
A
#
# COMPACT_ATOMS: atom_id res chain seq x y z
N MET A 1 26.42 69.22 -70.17
CA MET A 1 27.05 68.69 -68.94
C MET A 1 25.95 68.43 -67.89
N ARG A 2 25.57 67.24 -67.72
CA ARG A 2 24.91 66.67 -66.48
C ARG A 2 24.63 65.20 -66.72
N HIS A 3 25.37 64.38 -66.07
CA HIS A 3 25.22 62.96 -66.10
C HIS A 3 23.97 62.53 -65.26
N VAL A 4 23.03 61.83 -65.88
CA VAL A 4 21.99 61.16 -65.18
C VAL A 4 22.36 59.69 -65.13
N ARG A 5 22.64 59.19 -63.93
CA ARG A 5 22.84 57.75 -63.65
C ARG A 5 21.50 57.16 -63.28
N SER A 6 21.02 56.18 -64.03
CA SER A 6 19.92 55.35 -63.68
C SER A 6 20.40 54.23 -62.70
N PRO A 7 19.73 53.99 -61.62
CA PRO A 7 19.99 52.77 -60.84
C PRO A 7 19.17 51.60 -61.38
N LEU A 8 19.89 50.52 -61.70
CA LEU A 8 19.31 49.20 -62.01
C LEU A 8 18.79 48.60 -60.74
N ALA A 9 17.49 48.49 -60.62
CA ALA A 9 16.87 47.80 -59.48
C ALA A 9 16.97 46.27 -59.68
N LEU A 10 17.82 45.63 -58.90
CA LEU A 10 17.95 44.18 -58.84
C LEU A 10 16.82 43.63 -57.97
N VAL A 11 15.78 43.01 -58.56
CA VAL A 11 14.73 42.33 -57.88
C VAL A 11 15.23 40.91 -57.53
N ILE A 12 15.66 40.70 -56.28
CA ILE A 12 15.98 39.38 -55.74
C ILE A 12 14.67 38.76 -55.28
N ILE A 13 14.14 37.81 -56.04
CA ILE A 13 13.02 36.97 -55.62
C ILE A 13 13.56 35.91 -54.65
N PHE A 14 13.32 36.08 -53.34
CA PHE A 14 13.55 35.06 -52.34
C PHE A 14 12.45 33.99 -52.49
N LEU A 15 12.77 32.89 -53.13
CA LEU A 15 12.00 31.64 -53.02
C LEU A 15 12.22 31.08 -51.60
N VAL A 16 11.36 31.45 -50.67
CA VAL A 16 11.23 30.76 -49.38
C VAL A 16 10.55 29.44 -49.66
N SER A 17 11.34 28.42 -49.93
CA SER A 17 10.88 27.04 -49.88
C SER A 17 10.41 26.78 -48.46
N ALA A 18 9.10 26.73 -48.24
CA ALA A 18 8.50 26.28 -47.01
C ALA A 18 8.85 24.79 -46.83
N PHE A 19 9.99 24.53 -46.20
CA PHE A 19 10.25 23.23 -45.59
C PHE A 19 9.26 23.11 -44.43
N GLN A 20 8.09 22.58 -44.69
CA GLN A 20 7.28 22.02 -43.60
C GLN A 20 8.08 20.82 -43.09
N PRO A 21 8.45 20.81 -41.81
CA PRO A 21 8.99 19.57 -41.24
C PRO A 21 7.92 18.52 -41.43
N LEU A 22 8.18 17.51 -42.24
CA LEU A 22 7.45 16.24 -42.18
C LEU A 22 7.56 15.81 -40.74
N ALA A 23 6.48 16.02 -39.96
CA ALA A 23 6.35 15.40 -38.67
C ALA A 23 6.51 13.89 -38.90
N LEU A 24 7.68 13.36 -38.56
CA LEU A 24 7.90 11.94 -38.55
C LEU A 24 6.77 11.36 -37.68
N ALA A 25 5.80 10.78 -38.37
CA ALA A 25 4.67 10.14 -37.68
C ALA A 25 5.30 9.10 -36.76
N GLN A 26 5.29 9.40 -35.46
CA GLN A 26 5.80 8.44 -34.48
C GLN A 26 5.12 7.10 -34.74
N THR A 27 5.90 6.10 -35.04
CA THR A 27 5.41 4.73 -35.26
C THR A 27 4.92 4.15 -33.94
N ILE A 28 3.84 3.41 -33.97
CA ILE A 28 3.40 2.55 -32.84
C ILE A 28 3.81 1.15 -33.22
N ASP A 29 4.55 0.49 -32.36
CA ASP A 29 5.02 -0.88 -32.60
C ASP A 29 3.83 -1.81 -32.88
N GLY A 30 3.92 -2.60 -33.94
CA GLY A 30 2.85 -3.50 -34.38
C GLY A 30 1.78 -2.86 -35.30
N PHE A 31 1.86 -1.53 -35.57
CA PHE A 31 0.93 -0.83 -36.46
C PHE A 31 1.61 -0.34 -37.74
N SER A 32 0.91 -0.44 -38.87
CA SER A 32 1.30 0.31 -40.07
C SER A 32 1.12 1.81 -39.84
N ALA A 33 1.81 2.67 -40.61
CA ALA A 33 1.71 4.13 -40.44
C ALA A 33 0.26 4.67 -40.50
N ILE A 34 -0.56 4.10 -41.38
CA ILE A 34 -1.99 4.46 -41.50
C ILE A 34 -2.76 4.01 -40.26
N LYS A 35 -2.59 2.76 -39.83
CA LYS A 35 -3.27 2.22 -38.64
C LYS A 35 -2.80 2.91 -37.35
N ALA A 36 -1.54 3.32 -37.28
CA ALA A 36 -1.04 4.11 -36.17
C ALA A 36 -1.72 5.48 -36.05
N GLN A 37 -2.12 6.11 -37.16
CA GLN A 37 -2.92 7.35 -37.13
C GLN A 37 -4.33 7.10 -36.64
N ASP A 38 -4.98 6.01 -37.08
CA ASP A 38 -6.31 5.62 -36.60
C ASP A 38 -6.29 5.31 -35.11
N GLU A 39 -5.25 4.60 -34.64
CA GLU A 39 -5.08 4.28 -33.23
C GLU A 39 -4.92 5.54 -32.38
N ARG A 40 -4.06 6.49 -32.78
CA ARG A 40 -3.94 7.77 -32.05
C ARG A 40 -5.25 8.52 -31.94
N ARG A 41 -6.04 8.53 -33.01
CA ARG A 41 -7.36 9.18 -32.99
C ARG A 41 -8.30 8.49 -31.98
N LEU A 42 -8.27 7.17 -31.91
CA LEU A 42 -9.02 6.41 -30.91
C LEU A 42 -8.53 6.69 -29.49
N GLU A 43 -7.20 6.73 -29.29
CA GLU A 43 -6.60 7.10 -28.01
C GLU A 43 -6.98 8.51 -27.57
N GLU A 44 -6.99 9.50 -28.48
CA GLU A 44 -7.43 10.86 -28.18
C GLU A 44 -8.89 10.90 -27.76
N GLN A 45 -9.76 10.19 -28.48
CA GLN A 45 -11.17 10.07 -28.12
C GLN A 45 -11.33 9.42 -26.74
N PHE A 46 -10.60 8.32 -26.48
CA PHE A 46 -10.64 7.63 -25.21
C PHE A 46 -10.16 8.53 -24.05
N ARG A 47 -9.07 9.26 -24.23
CA ARG A 47 -8.55 10.20 -23.22
C ARG A 47 -9.50 11.37 -22.93
N ALA A 48 -10.36 11.73 -23.88
CA ALA A 48 -11.34 12.78 -23.69
C ALA A 48 -12.59 12.32 -22.89
N VAL A 49 -12.80 11.01 -22.73
CA VAL A 49 -13.95 10.47 -22.00
C VAL A 49 -13.90 10.74 -20.49
N PRO A 50 -12.77 10.51 -19.78
CA PRO A 50 -12.70 10.76 -18.34
C PRO A 50 -12.85 12.25 -18.02
N GLN A 51 -13.79 12.57 -17.11
CA GLN A 51 -14.04 13.92 -16.65
C GLN A 51 -13.66 14.07 -15.19
N SER A 52 -12.90 15.11 -14.83
CA SER A 52 -12.46 15.37 -13.47
C SER A 52 -13.62 15.54 -12.48
N ALA A 53 -14.75 16.10 -12.94
CA ALA A 53 -15.95 16.24 -12.12
C ALA A 53 -16.57 14.88 -11.78
N SER A 54 -16.67 13.98 -12.76
CA SER A 54 -17.18 12.61 -12.55
C SER A 54 -16.25 11.81 -11.65
N ALA A 55 -14.94 11.89 -11.88
CA ALA A 55 -13.95 11.22 -11.03
C ALA A 55 -14.04 11.69 -9.57
N ARG A 56 -14.19 13.00 -9.35
CA ARG A 56 -14.39 13.58 -8.01
C ARG A 56 -15.67 13.07 -7.33
N GLU A 57 -16.77 12.95 -8.08
CA GLU A 57 -18.03 12.44 -7.52
C GLU A 57 -17.95 10.96 -7.18
N HIS A 58 -17.37 10.15 -8.05
CA HIS A 58 -17.12 8.72 -7.76
C HIS A 58 -16.22 8.56 -6.52
N LEU A 59 -15.12 9.31 -6.45
CA LEU A 59 -14.23 9.28 -5.30
C LEU A 59 -14.98 9.64 -4.01
N ARG A 60 -15.73 10.77 -4.01
CA ARG A 60 -16.54 11.20 -2.86
C ARG A 60 -17.50 10.11 -2.40
N ARG A 61 -18.16 9.43 -3.35
CA ARG A 61 -19.13 8.38 -3.05
C ARG A 61 -18.45 7.14 -2.47
N LEU A 62 -17.34 6.73 -3.05
CA LEU A 62 -16.61 5.54 -2.63
C LEU A 62 -15.91 5.74 -1.28
N THR A 63 -15.49 6.96 -0.96
CA THR A 63 -14.77 7.28 0.29
C THR A 63 -15.66 7.89 1.37
N ALA A 64 -16.99 7.78 1.27
CA ALA A 64 -17.91 8.39 2.23
C ALA A 64 -17.86 7.73 3.61
N GLU A 65 -17.63 6.42 3.67
CA GLU A 65 -17.55 5.63 4.89
C GLU A 65 -16.34 4.70 4.86
N PRO A 66 -15.77 4.33 6.02
CA PRO A 66 -14.80 3.24 6.08
C PRO A 66 -15.41 1.95 5.55
N HIS A 67 -14.75 1.29 4.60
CA HIS A 67 -15.30 0.13 3.90
C HIS A 67 -14.28 -1.01 3.77
N ILE A 68 -13.92 -1.55 4.91
CA ILE A 68 -13.03 -2.71 5.01
C ILE A 68 -13.70 -3.92 4.35
N ALA A 69 -12.91 -4.74 3.68
CA ALA A 69 -13.36 -5.94 2.98
C ALA A 69 -14.34 -6.78 3.81
N GLY A 70 -15.48 -7.16 3.22
CA GLY A 70 -16.51 -7.97 3.86
C GLY A 70 -17.41 -7.26 4.86
N THR A 71 -17.38 -5.92 4.93
CA THR A 71 -18.32 -5.12 5.73
C THR A 71 -19.56 -4.72 4.93
N PRO A 72 -20.66 -4.31 5.58
CA PRO A 72 -21.83 -3.77 4.88
C PRO A 72 -21.50 -2.55 4.01
N GLU A 73 -20.57 -1.71 4.45
CA GLU A 73 -20.11 -0.52 3.71
C GLU A 73 -19.33 -0.94 2.45
N ASP A 74 -18.52 -2.00 2.54
CA ASP A 74 -17.85 -2.59 1.40
C ASP A 74 -18.85 -3.13 0.37
N TYR A 75 -19.87 -3.86 0.81
CA TYR A 75 -21.00 -4.28 -0.06
C TYR A 75 -21.68 -3.10 -0.73
N ALA A 76 -21.95 -2.02 0.00
CA ALA A 76 -22.60 -0.84 -0.55
C ALA A 76 -21.76 -0.18 -1.67
N THR A 77 -20.44 -0.15 -1.54
CA THR A 77 -19.55 0.34 -2.61
C THR A 77 -19.51 -0.63 -3.80
N ALA A 78 -19.61 -1.95 -3.58
CA ALA A 78 -19.71 -2.94 -4.66
C ALA A 78 -21.00 -2.76 -5.47
N VAL A 79 -22.14 -2.59 -4.79
CA VAL A 79 -23.42 -2.31 -5.43
C VAL A 79 -23.35 -1.03 -6.25
N TYR A 80 -22.76 0.03 -5.68
CA TYR A 80 -22.60 1.30 -6.39
C TYR A 80 -21.79 1.14 -7.67
N VAL A 81 -20.63 0.49 -7.63
CA VAL A 81 -19.78 0.28 -8.82
C VAL A 81 -20.50 -0.57 -9.86
N ARG A 82 -21.15 -1.67 -9.46
CA ARG A 82 -21.95 -2.50 -10.37
C ARG A 82 -23.04 -1.66 -11.10
N ASP A 83 -23.75 -0.84 -10.35
CA ASP A 83 -24.88 -0.05 -10.91
C ASP A 83 -24.36 1.07 -11.81
N GLN A 84 -23.19 1.67 -11.50
CA GLN A 84 -22.54 2.60 -12.43
C GLN A 84 -22.12 1.90 -13.73
N MET A 85 -21.50 0.73 -13.67
CA MET A 85 -21.14 -0.02 -14.87
C MET A 85 -22.36 -0.38 -15.72
N ARG A 86 -23.46 -0.78 -15.08
CA ARG A 86 -24.74 -1.01 -15.77
C ARG A 86 -25.31 0.25 -16.42
N SER A 87 -25.20 1.40 -15.78
CA SER A 87 -25.64 2.68 -16.34
C SER A 87 -24.86 3.09 -17.58
N PHE A 88 -23.62 2.60 -17.73
CA PHE A 88 -22.79 2.75 -18.93
C PHE A 88 -23.11 1.72 -20.03
N GLY A 89 -24.12 0.86 -19.81
CA GLY A 89 -24.54 -0.15 -20.79
C GLY A 89 -23.77 -1.46 -20.70
N LEU A 90 -22.95 -1.67 -19.67
CA LEU A 90 -22.20 -2.91 -19.49
C LEU A 90 -23.05 -4.00 -18.84
N SER A 91 -22.80 -5.26 -19.20
CA SER A 91 -23.24 -6.38 -18.39
C SER A 91 -22.36 -6.47 -17.15
N ALA A 92 -22.92 -6.18 -15.97
CA ALA A 92 -22.17 -6.18 -14.71
C ALA A 92 -22.89 -6.98 -13.63
N GLU A 93 -22.14 -7.77 -12.88
CA GLU A 93 -22.63 -8.61 -11.79
C GLU A 93 -21.70 -8.56 -10.58
N LEU A 94 -22.20 -9.01 -9.41
CA LEU A 94 -21.39 -9.25 -8.23
C LEU A 94 -21.05 -10.74 -8.17
N LYS A 95 -19.76 -11.04 -8.03
CA LYS A 95 -19.26 -12.37 -7.72
C LYS A 95 -18.95 -12.44 -6.23
N GLU A 96 -19.42 -13.48 -5.56
CA GLU A 96 -19.23 -13.67 -4.14
C GLU A 96 -18.15 -14.70 -3.86
N TYR A 97 -17.26 -14.37 -2.92
CA TYR A 97 -16.22 -15.26 -2.42
C TYR A 97 -16.33 -15.35 -0.90
N GLN A 98 -16.06 -16.52 -0.34
CA GLN A 98 -16.07 -16.78 1.09
C GLN A 98 -14.62 -16.84 1.60
N VAL A 99 -14.04 -15.70 1.91
CA VAL A 99 -12.62 -15.58 2.26
C VAL A 99 -12.43 -15.59 3.77
N TRP A 100 -11.43 -16.30 4.24
CA TRP A 100 -11.05 -16.31 5.64
C TRP A 100 -10.21 -15.08 5.97
N LEU A 101 -10.82 -14.13 6.68
CA LEU A 101 -10.23 -12.84 7.05
C LEU A 101 -10.13 -12.70 8.56
N ASN A 102 -9.26 -11.81 9.01
CA ASN A 102 -9.17 -11.45 10.41
C ASN A 102 -9.22 -9.93 10.60
N TYR A 103 -9.90 -9.53 11.69
CA TYR A 103 -9.94 -8.14 12.13
C TYR A 103 -9.67 -8.08 13.64
N PRO A 104 -9.23 -6.93 14.18
CA PRO A 104 -9.11 -6.77 15.62
C PRO A 104 -10.46 -7.00 16.31
N LYS A 105 -10.52 -7.95 17.25
CA LYS A 105 -11.67 -8.18 18.11
C LYS A 105 -11.73 -7.13 19.22
N THR A 106 -10.55 -6.75 19.73
CA THR A 106 -10.34 -5.66 20.67
C THR A 106 -9.19 -4.79 20.17
N ASP A 107 -9.09 -3.56 20.66
CA ASP A 107 -7.93 -2.71 20.35
C ASP A 107 -6.64 -3.44 20.77
N PRO A 108 -5.64 -3.53 19.89
CA PRO A 108 -4.33 -4.06 20.25
C PRO A 108 -3.70 -3.27 21.42
N VAL A 109 -2.85 -3.93 22.17
CA VAL A 109 -2.08 -3.27 23.22
C VAL A 109 -0.61 -3.28 22.86
N VAL A 110 -0.01 -2.10 22.83
CA VAL A 110 1.44 -1.91 22.79
C VAL A 110 1.81 -1.05 23.98
N GLU A 111 2.63 -1.58 24.86
CA GLU A 111 3.03 -0.88 26.08
C GLU A 111 4.55 -0.98 26.26
N LEU A 112 5.21 0.17 26.38
CA LEU A 112 6.57 0.24 26.86
C LEU A 112 6.58 -0.11 28.34
N ILE A 113 7.29 -1.19 28.75
CA ILE A 113 7.34 -1.66 30.13
C ILE A 113 8.59 -1.12 30.85
N ALA A 114 9.70 -1.02 30.12
CA ALA A 114 10.95 -0.43 30.60
C ALA A 114 11.58 0.40 29.48
N PRO A 115 12.27 1.51 29.78
CA PRO A 115 12.69 2.03 31.10
C PRO A 115 11.60 2.79 31.88
N ARG A 116 10.47 3.06 31.27
CA ARG A 116 9.27 3.66 31.90
C ARG A 116 8.04 2.90 31.45
N ARG A 117 6.97 2.97 32.22
CA ARG A 117 5.72 2.37 31.80
C ARG A 117 4.89 3.39 31.02
N GLU A 118 4.54 3.07 29.76
CA GLU A 118 3.77 3.96 28.89
C GLU A 118 2.96 3.13 27.90
N LYS A 119 1.64 3.29 27.90
CA LYS A 119 0.76 2.69 26.89
C LYS A 119 0.81 3.55 25.62
N LEU A 120 1.08 2.91 24.49
CA LEU A 120 1.17 3.56 23.20
C LEU A 120 -0.18 3.58 22.49
N SER A 121 -0.43 4.63 21.69
CA SER A 121 -1.63 4.70 20.86
C SER A 121 -1.52 3.72 19.68
N VAL A 122 -2.60 2.98 19.48
CA VAL A 122 -2.82 2.14 18.29
C VAL A 122 -3.90 2.72 17.38
N ARG A 123 -4.29 3.99 17.63
CA ARG A 123 -5.23 4.73 16.81
C ARG A 123 -4.60 6.04 16.36
N GLU A 124 -4.86 6.41 15.13
CA GLU A 124 -4.45 7.68 14.58
C GLU A 124 -5.23 8.81 15.23
N ALA A 125 -4.58 9.93 15.45
CA ALA A 125 -5.25 11.13 15.92
C ALA A 125 -6.15 11.71 14.82
N GLY A 126 -7.36 12.12 15.17
CA GLY A 126 -8.25 12.84 14.26
C GLY A 126 -7.63 14.16 13.80
N LEU A 127 -7.89 14.55 12.57
CA LEU A 127 -7.44 15.79 11.97
C LEU A 127 -8.55 16.84 12.08
N ARG A 128 -8.22 18.01 12.59
CA ARG A 128 -9.19 19.11 12.74
C ARG A 128 -9.77 19.54 11.39
N GLU A 129 -8.96 19.50 10.36
CA GLU A 129 -9.30 19.87 8.97
C GLU A 129 -10.16 18.82 8.27
N ASP A 130 -10.22 17.61 8.80
CA ASP A 130 -10.99 16.50 8.26
C ASP A 130 -11.79 15.79 9.37
N PRO A 131 -13.03 16.22 9.64
CA PRO A 131 -13.87 15.61 10.67
C PRO A 131 -14.13 14.12 10.45
N THR A 132 -14.05 13.62 9.20
CA THR A 132 -14.24 12.19 8.90
C THR A 132 -13.13 11.32 9.50
N SER A 133 -11.95 11.89 9.72
CA SER A 133 -10.82 11.20 10.36
C SER A 133 -11.10 10.75 11.81
N SER A 134 -12.16 11.26 12.43
CA SER A 134 -12.63 10.85 13.76
C SER A 134 -13.84 9.92 13.72
N ASN A 135 -14.18 9.34 12.58
CA ASN A 135 -15.31 8.42 12.44
C ASN A 135 -15.12 7.18 13.34
N ALA A 136 -16.13 6.86 14.14
CA ALA A 136 -16.07 5.74 15.10
C ALA A 136 -15.91 4.35 14.46
N LYS A 137 -16.21 4.21 13.16
CA LYS A 137 -16.03 2.98 12.40
C LYS A 137 -14.57 2.74 11.97
N ILE A 138 -13.68 3.72 12.15
CA ILE A 138 -12.25 3.53 11.85
C ILE A 138 -11.68 2.51 12.83
N THR A 139 -11.15 1.43 12.28
CA THR A 139 -10.47 0.40 13.09
C THR A 139 -9.16 0.93 13.67
N PRO A 140 -8.67 0.36 14.78
CA PRO A 140 -7.30 0.62 15.22
C PRO A 140 -6.31 0.26 14.12
N LEU A 141 -5.06 0.67 14.27
CA LEU A 141 -3.96 0.18 13.45
C LEU A 141 -3.82 -1.33 13.66
N PHE A 142 -3.80 -2.10 12.58
CA PHE A 142 -3.59 -3.55 12.62
C PHE A 142 -2.99 -4.05 11.31
N ASN A 143 -2.44 -5.26 11.36
CA ASN A 143 -2.05 -5.99 10.16
C ASN A 143 -3.02 -7.16 9.93
N GLY A 144 -3.57 -7.24 8.73
CA GLY A 144 -4.34 -8.41 8.29
C GLY A 144 -3.49 -9.68 8.33
N TYR A 145 -4.08 -10.78 8.76
CA TYR A 145 -3.44 -12.09 9.00
C TYR A 145 -2.36 -12.13 10.09
N ALA A 146 -2.23 -11.08 10.92
CA ALA A 146 -1.44 -11.19 12.13
C ALA A 146 -2.05 -12.22 13.10
N ALA A 147 -1.22 -12.98 13.81
CA ALA A 147 -1.71 -13.90 14.81
C ALA A 147 -2.20 -13.16 16.07
N SER A 148 -3.16 -13.75 16.80
CA SER A 148 -3.42 -13.37 18.19
C SER A 148 -2.24 -13.78 19.06
N GLY A 149 -1.89 -12.95 20.05
CA GLY A 149 -0.80 -13.23 20.97
C GLY A 149 -0.74 -12.23 22.11
N ASP A 150 -0.05 -12.61 23.18
CA ASP A 150 0.16 -11.78 24.37
C ASP A 150 1.57 -12.04 24.88
N VAL A 151 2.52 -11.15 24.56
CA VAL A 151 3.94 -11.35 24.82
C VAL A 151 4.58 -10.11 25.43
N THR A 152 5.52 -10.34 26.36
CA THR A 152 6.34 -9.27 26.94
C THR A 152 7.81 -9.66 26.84
N ALA A 153 8.57 -8.92 26.04
CA ALA A 153 9.97 -9.27 25.75
C ALA A 153 10.85 -8.03 25.54
N PRO A 154 12.19 -8.18 25.57
CA PRO A 154 13.12 -7.15 25.15
C PRO A 154 12.88 -6.77 23.68
N LEU A 155 13.16 -5.51 23.33
CA LEU A 155 13.00 -4.96 21.99
C LEU A 155 14.34 -4.94 21.23
N VAL A 156 14.29 -5.31 19.95
CA VAL A 156 15.39 -5.19 19.00
C VAL A 156 14.93 -4.39 17.79
N TYR A 157 15.69 -3.36 17.40
CA TYR A 157 15.52 -2.68 16.14
C TYR A 157 16.25 -3.43 15.03
N ALA A 158 15.53 -3.91 14.04
CA ALA A 158 16.03 -4.77 12.97
C ALA A 158 15.90 -4.15 11.56
N ASN A 159 16.08 -2.82 11.45
CA ASN A 159 16.08 -2.07 10.19
C ASN A 159 14.83 -2.38 9.35
N TYR A 160 14.98 -2.86 8.11
CA TYR A 160 13.86 -3.27 7.26
C TYR A 160 13.34 -4.69 7.55
N GLY A 161 14.00 -5.44 8.46
CA GLY A 161 13.59 -6.80 8.81
C GLY A 161 13.80 -7.83 7.71
N LEU A 162 14.78 -7.62 6.85
CA LEU A 162 15.17 -8.53 5.77
C LEU A 162 16.34 -9.45 6.19
N PRO A 163 16.57 -10.59 5.52
CA PRO A 163 17.65 -11.51 5.90
C PRO A 163 19.01 -10.83 6.11
N PRO A 164 19.50 -9.91 5.25
CA PRO A 164 20.76 -9.21 5.49
C PRO A 164 20.80 -8.36 6.78
N ASP A 165 19.63 -7.86 7.23
CA ASP A 165 19.54 -7.09 8.48
C ASP A 165 19.78 -8.00 9.69
N TYR A 166 19.24 -9.20 9.69
CA TYR A 166 19.45 -10.19 10.75
C TYR A 166 20.90 -10.71 10.77
N ASP A 167 21.51 -10.90 9.58
CA ASP A 167 22.93 -11.21 9.47
C ASP A 167 23.80 -10.10 10.08
N ALA A 168 23.43 -8.85 9.84
CA ALA A 168 24.15 -7.70 10.40
C ALA A 168 23.98 -7.61 11.93
N LEU A 169 22.80 -7.91 12.47
CA LEU A 169 22.54 -8.01 13.90
C LEU A 169 23.37 -9.14 14.54
N ALA A 170 23.40 -10.32 13.95
CA ALA A 170 24.19 -11.45 14.42
C ALA A 170 25.70 -11.10 14.46
N LYS A 171 26.23 -10.44 13.42
CA LYS A 171 27.61 -9.93 13.40
C LYS A 171 27.88 -8.90 14.50
N ALA A 172 26.88 -8.14 14.91
CA ALA A 172 26.94 -7.19 16.02
C ALA A 172 26.73 -7.88 17.39
N GLY A 173 26.57 -9.19 17.44
CA GLY A 173 26.36 -9.97 18.67
C GLY A 173 24.95 -9.85 19.23
N VAL A 174 23.97 -9.48 18.40
CA VAL A 174 22.56 -9.32 18.80
C VAL A 174 21.72 -10.47 18.24
N ASP A 175 21.17 -11.28 19.13
CA ASP A 175 20.20 -12.33 18.82
C ASP A 175 18.77 -11.79 19.03
N VAL A 176 17.83 -12.19 18.18
CA VAL A 176 16.44 -11.80 18.25
C VAL A 176 15.52 -12.91 18.81
N LYS A 177 16.06 -14.10 19.06
CA LYS A 177 15.30 -15.22 19.60
C LYS A 177 14.66 -14.88 20.94
N GLY A 178 13.35 -15.11 21.06
CA GLY A 178 12.58 -14.79 22.25
C GLY A 178 12.36 -13.28 22.49
N LYS A 179 12.63 -12.43 21.50
CA LYS A 179 12.48 -10.97 21.62
C LYS A 179 11.40 -10.45 20.66
N ILE A 180 10.93 -9.24 20.89
CA ILE A 180 10.11 -8.49 19.94
C ILE A 180 11.05 -7.72 19.03
N VAL A 181 10.80 -7.75 17.72
CA VAL A 181 11.51 -6.90 16.76
C VAL A 181 10.66 -5.71 16.37
N ILE A 182 11.29 -4.55 16.20
CA ILE A 182 10.70 -3.40 15.53
C ILE A 182 11.44 -3.16 14.21
N VAL A 183 10.65 -3.10 13.12
CA VAL A 183 11.18 -2.96 11.75
C VAL A 183 10.46 -1.84 11.03
N ARG A 184 11.14 -1.19 10.09
CA ARG A 184 10.54 -0.15 9.26
C ARG A 184 9.96 -0.69 7.96
N TYR A 185 8.94 -0.04 7.44
CA TYR A 185 8.46 -0.25 6.08
C TYR A 185 9.58 0.04 5.08
N GLY A 186 9.40 -0.41 3.85
CA GLY A 186 10.35 -0.21 2.77
C GLY A 186 11.14 -1.46 2.42
N ASN A 187 11.67 -1.48 1.20
CA ASN A 187 12.54 -2.51 0.62
C ASN A 187 11.94 -3.91 0.51
N SER A 188 10.74 -4.17 0.99
CA SER A 188 10.01 -5.42 0.78
C SER A 188 8.59 -5.35 1.35
N PHE A 189 7.77 -6.33 0.95
CA PHE A 189 6.42 -6.51 1.47
C PHE A 189 6.41 -6.87 2.97
N ARG A 190 5.36 -6.45 3.69
CA ARG A 190 5.19 -6.65 5.15
C ARG A 190 5.27 -8.10 5.59
N GLY A 191 4.66 -9.02 4.81
CA GLY A 191 4.70 -10.45 5.10
C GLY A 191 6.11 -11.02 5.17
N VAL A 192 7.03 -10.53 4.30
CA VAL A 192 8.45 -10.93 4.35
C VAL A 192 9.06 -10.56 5.70
N LYS A 193 8.79 -9.35 6.20
CA LYS A 193 9.33 -8.87 7.49
C LYS A 193 8.84 -9.74 8.66
N ALA A 194 7.53 -10.05 8.68
CA ALA A 194 6.94 -10.92 9.70
C ALA A 194 7.51 -12.35 9.64
N LYS A 195 7.64 -12.90 8.42
CA LYS A 195 8.22 -14.24 8.23
C LYS A 195 9.66 -14.33 8.68
N VAL A 196 10.50 -13.40 8.22
CA VAL A 196 11.93 -13.41 8.57
C VAL A 196 12.12 -13.23 10.08
N ALA A 197 11.33 -12.35 10.73
CA ALA A 197 11.33 -12.21 12.17
C ALA A 197 11.01 -13.54 12.88
N GLN A 198 9.93 -14.21 12.45
CA GLN A 198 9.52 -15.50 12.99
C GLN A 198 10.56 -16.59 12.77
N ASP A 199 11.15 -16.67 11.57
CA ASP A 199 12.17 -17.67 11.23
C ASP A 199 13.44 -17.51 12.07
N HIS A 200 13.75 -16.30 12.53
CA HIS A 200 14.83 -16.01 13.48
C HIS A 200 14.42 -16.16 14.95
N GLY A 201 13.20 -16.65 15.23
CA GLY A 201 12.70 -16.94 16.57
C GLY A 201 12.23 -15.72 17.36
N ALA A 202 11.92 -14.59 16.71
CA ALA A 202 11.23 -13.48 17.35
C ALA A 202 9.82 -13.92 17.82
N VAL A 203 9.37 -13.38 18.96
CA VAL A 203 8.05 -13.69 19.53
C VAL A 203 6.99 -12.65 19.21
N GLY A 204 7.35 -11.57 18.53
CA GLY A 204 6.46 -10.52 18.04
C GLY A 204 7.19 -9.58 17.09
N CYS A 205 6.44 -8.90 16.24
CA CYS A 205 6.96 -7.95 15.27
C CYS A 205 6.14 -6.66 15.30
N ILE A 206 6.81 -5.53 15.42
CA ILE A 206 6.21 -4.21 15.29
C ILE A 206 6.73 -3.60 13.98
N ILE A 207 5.81 -3.05 13.17
CA ILE A 207 6.17 -2.44 11.89
C ILE A 207 5.81 -0.95 11.94
N TYR A 208 6.71 -0.07 11.53
CA TYR A 208 6.46 1.37 11.48
C TYR A 208 7.03 1.97 10.20
N SER A 209 6.51 3.12 9.77
CA SER A 209 7.12 3.92 8.72
C SER A 209 8.20 4.80 9.32
N ASP A 210 9.43 4.75 8.77
CA ASP A 210 10.48 5.69 9.18
C ASP A 210 10.34 6.99 8.39
N PRO A 211 10.50 8.17 9.02
CA PRO A 211 10.41 9.44 8.30
C PRO A 211 11.44 9.61 7.17
N ALA A 212 12.52 8.81 7.15
CA ALA A 212 13.49 8.78 6.06
C ALA A 212 12.88 8.19 4.77
N ASP A 213 11.95 7.24 4.90
CA ASP A 213 11.42 6.46 3.79
C ASP A 213 10.06 7.02 3.32
N ASP A 214 9.23 7.50 4.25
CA ASP A 214 7.89 8.05 3.98
C ASP A 214 7.51 9.05 5.08
N GLY A 215 6.54 9.93 4.80
CA GLY A 215 5.94 10.81 5.79
C GLY A 215 6.58 12.19 5.92
N TYR A 216 6.40 12.78 7.08
CA TYR A 216 6.60 14.21 7.35
C TYR A 216 8.01 14.76 7.10
N ALA A 217 9.05 13.93 7.05
CA ALA A 217 10.40 14.37 6.71
C ALA A 217 10.61 14.57 5.21
N GLN A 218 9.68 14.11 4.37
CA GLN A 218 9.76 14.22 2.92
C GLN A 218 9.17 15.53 2.38
N GLY A 219 8.35 16.25 3.18
CA GLY A 219 7.72 17.49 2.77
C GLY A 219 6.45 17.81 3.57
N ASP A 220 5.63 18.70 2.99
CA ASP A 220 4.40 19.14 3.65
C ASP A 220 3.42 17.98 3.84
N VAL A 221 2.89 17.88 5.06
CA VAL A 221 1.91 16.87 5.42
C VAL A 221 0.47 17.34 5.13
N TYR A 222 -0.46 16.40 5.01
CA TYR A 222 -1.88 16.70 4.90
C TYR A 222 -2.34 17.66 6.03
N PRO A 223 -3.17 18.70 5.74
CA PRO A 223 -3.81 19.01 4.44
C PRO A 223 -2.98 19.89 3.50
N LYS A 224 -1.81 20.36 3.90
CA LYS A 224 -0.97 21.25 3.06
C LYS A 224 -0.27 20.51 1.93
N GLY A 225 0.09 19.26 2.15
CA GLY A 225 0.79 18.42 1.19
C GLY A 225 0.36 16.95 1.26
N PRO A 226 0.97 16.09 0.45
CA PRO A 226 0.56 14.69 0.30
C PRO A 226 1.13 13.76 1.37
N TRP A 227 2.08 14.22 2.19
CA TRP A 227 2.80 13.35 3.12
C TRP A 227 2.01 13.06 4.39
N ARG A 228 2.33 11.94 5.03
CA ARG A 228 1.67 11.49 6.26
C ARG A 228 2.13 12.31 7.46
N PRO A 229 1.21 12.73 8.35
CA PRO A 229 1.56 13.37 9.61
C PRO A 229 2.13 12.35 10.62
N VAL A 230 2.76 12.86 11.67
CA VAL A 230 3.48 12.05 12.68
C VAL A 230 2.62 11.03 13.42
N ALA A 231 1.32 11.26 13.54
CA ALA A 231 0.37 10.36 14.18
C ALA A 231 -0.23 9.32 13.21
N SER A 232 0.20 9.31 11.96
CA SER A 232 -0.29 8.36 10.96
C SER A 232 0.44 7.02 11.06
N GLY A 233 -0.30 5.93 10.90
CA GLY A 233 0.23 4.58 10.78
C GLY A 233 -0.17 3.92 9.48
N GLN A 234 0.46 2.82 9.13
CA GLN A 234 0.19 2.08 7.91
C GLN A 234 -0.40 0.71 8.24
N ARG A 235 -1.64 0.46 7.83
CA ARG A 235 -2.28 -0.86 7.86
C ARG A 235 -1.77 -1.72 6.70
N GLY A 236 -2.20 -2.95 6.63
CA GLY A 236 -1.89 -3.83 5.51
C GLY A 236 -1.78 -5.29 5.93
N SER A 237 -1.77 -6.21 4.98
CA SER A 237 -1.64 -7.65 5.21
C SER A 237 -0.20 -8.07 5.50
N VAL A 238 -0.02 -9.05 6.39
CA VAL A 238 1.26 -9.75 6.63
C VAL A 238 1.24 -11.20 6.14
N GLN A 239 0.27 -11.55 5.31
CA GLN A 239 0.28 -12.82 4.58
C GLN A 239 1.55 -12.96 3.74
N TYR A 240 2.01 -14.17 3.53
CA TYR A 240 3.21 -14.45 2.75
C TYR A 240 2.87 -14.54 1.24
N LEU A 241 2.44 -13.41 0.65
CA LEU A 241 1.97 -13.31 -0.75
C LEU A 241 2.98 -13.83 -1.79
N PHE A 242 4.23 -13.92 -1.42
CA PHE A 242 5.28 -14.51 -2.27
C PHE A 242 5.21 -16.04 -2.33
N GLN A 243 4.45 -16.70 -1.48
CA GLN A 243 4.17 -18.13 -1.57
C GLN A 243 2.92 -18.36 -2.42
N TYR A 244 1.78 -17.79 -2.04
CA TYR A 244 0.58 -17.70 -2.86
C TYR A 244 -0.32 -16.56 -2.37
N PRO A 245 -1.00 -15.86 -3.29
CA PRO A 245 -1.97 -14.82 -2.93
C PRO A 245 -3.36 -15.43 -2.69
N GLY A 246 -4.25 -14.63 -2.12
CA GLY A 246 -5.67 -14.96 -1.94
C GLY A 246 -5.98 -15.57 -0.58
N ASP A 247 -7.06 -16.33 -0.51
CA ASP A 247 -7.51 -16.95 0.74
C ASP A 247 -6.51 -18.02 1.22
N PRO A 248 -5.89 -17.88 2.40
CA PRO A 248 -4.92 -18.84 2.88
C PRO A 248 -5.49 -20.25 3.12
N LEU A 249 -6.82 -20.41 3.21
CA LEU A 249 -7.45 -21.71 3.34
C LEU A 249 -7.82 -22.38 2.00
N THR A 250 -7.70 -21.66 0.87
CA THR A 250 -7.97 -22.20 -0.48
C THR A 250 -6.83 -21.91 -1.45
N PRO A 251 -5.57 -22.27 -1.13
CA PRO A 251 -4.40 -21.92 -1.93
C PRO A 251 -4.56 -22.32 -3.39
N GLY A 252 -4.36 -21.34 -4.30
CA GLY A 252 -4.43 -21.56 -5.75
C GLY A 252 -5.83 -21.86 -6.30
N LYS A 253 -6.89 -21.68 -5.49
CA LYS A 253 -8.28 -21.92 -5.91
C LYS A 253 -9.16 -20.74 -5.47
N PRO A 254 -10.22 -20.41 -6.22
CA PRO A 254 -11.18 -19.39 -5.80
C PRO A 254 -11.93 -19.86 -4.53
N ALA A 255 -12.07 -18.98 -3.55
CA ALA A 255 -12.79 -19.25 -2.32
C ALA A 255 -14.32 -19.16 -2.51
N ILE A 256 -14.86 -19.95 -3.43
CA ILE A 256 -16.30 -20.04 -3.70
C ILE A 256 -16.95 -21.16 -2.87
N PRO A 257 -18.29 -21.19 -2.68
CA PRO A 257 -18.99 -22.28 -2.01
C PRO A 257 -18.65 -23.64 -2.59
N GLY A 258 -18.30 -24.60 -1.73
CA GLY A 258 -17.90 -25.94 -2.14
C GLY A 258 -16.42 -26.14 -2.45
N THR A 259 -15.61 -25.10 -2.49
CA THR A 259 -14.15 -25.26 -2.61
C THR A 259 -13.60 -25.91 -1.33
N PRO A 260 -12.86 -27.05 -1.45
CA PRO A 260 -12.21 -27.66 -0.30
C PRO A 260 -11.21 -26.71 0.35
N ARG A 261 -11.25 -26.60 1.68
CA ARG A 261 -10.34 -25.79 2.48
C ARG A 261 -9.30 -26.66 3.16
N ILE A 262 -8.07 -26.16 3.19
CA ILE A 262 -7.01 -26.75 4.01
C ILE A 262 -7.23 -26.41 5.49
N SER A 263 -6.56 -27.12 6.37
CA SER A 263 -6.57 -26.83 7.81
C SER A 263 -5.84 -25.52 8.12
N LEU A 264 -6.15 -24.92 9.26
CA LEU A 264 -5.43 -23.74 9.74
C LEU A 264 -3.95 -24.02 9.96
N GLU A 265 -3.61 -25.23 10.41
CA GLU A 265 -2.21 -25.65 10.60
C GLU A 265 -1.44 -25.63 9.29
N GLU A 266 -2.04 -26.10 8.21
CA GLU A 266 -1.45 -26.03 6.86
C GLU A 266 -1.37 -24.57 6.36
N ALA A 267 -2.38 -23.74 6.66
CA ALA A 267 -2.40 -22.33 6.27
C ALA A 267 -1.29 -21.49 6.93
N TYR A 268 -0.73 -21.95 8.06
CA TYR A 268 0.43 -21.30 8.66
C TYR A 268 1.73 -21.37 7.82
N ALA A 269 1.72 -22.11 6.74
CA ALA A 269 2.77 -21.96 5.72
C ALA A 269 2.74 -20.58 5.04
N ASP A 270 1.58 -19.90 5.02
CA ASP A 270 1.32 -18.66 4.31
C ASP A 270 1.03 -17.44 5.20
N ILE A 271 0.90 -17.63 6.50
CA ILE A 271 0.60 -16.58 7.48
C ILE A 271 1.45 -16.71 8.74
N PRO A 272 1.75 -15.60 9.46
CA PRO A 272 2.54 -15.65 10.68
C PRO A 272 1.82 -16.30 11.86
N ARG A 273 2.62 -16.90 12.76
CA ARG A 273 2.18 -17.43 14.05
C ARG A 273 2.47 -16.47 15.22
N ILE A 274 3.14 -15.36 14.96
CA ILE A 274 3.50 -14.35 15.97
C ILE A 274 2.59 -13.12 15.82
N PRO A 275 2.31 -12.38 16.90
CA PRO A 275 1.62 -11.11 16.83
C PRO A 275 2.43 -10.11 16.02
N VAL A 276 1.75 -9.39 15.10
CA VAL A 276 2.34 -8.34 14.29
C VAL A 276 1.46 -7.08 14.41
N GLN A 277 2.09 -5.93 14.70
CA GLN A 277 1.36 -4.69 14.98
C GLN A 277 2.03 -3.49 14.31
N PRO A 278 1.29 -2.71 13.48
CA PRO A 278 1.80 -1.47 12.97
C PRO A 278 1.67 -0.33 14.00
N LEU A 279 2.60 0.60 14.00
CA LEU A 279 2.58 1.80 14.83
C LEU A 279 2.74 3.07 14.00
N ALA A 280 2.20 4.18 14.52
CA ALA A 280 2.47 5.52 14.03
C ALA A 280 3.94 5.93 14.31
N TYR A 281 4.42 6.96 13.58
CA TYR A 281 5.81 7.43 13.69
C TYR A 281 6.17 7.87 15.11
N ASP A 282 5.34 8.68 15.74
CA ASP A 282 5.57 9.21 17.10
C ASP A 282 5.55 8.10 18.17
N GLU A 283 4.71 7.09 18.01
CA GLU A 283 4.64 5.95 18.91
C GLU A 283 5.84 5.03 18.73
N ALA A 284 6.27 4.77 17.50
CA ALA A 284 7.48 4.00 17.23
C ALA A 284 8.73 4.70 17.73
N ARG A 285 8.78 6.05 17.64
CA ARG A 285 9.87 6.86 18.20
C ARG A 285 10.07 6.57 19.69
N LYS A 286 9.01 6.48 20.48
CA LYS A 286 9.05 6.22 21.92
C LYS A 286 9.70 4.88 22.27
N LEU A 287 9.62 3.92 21.34
CA LEU A 287 10.24 2.59 21.47
C LEU A 287 11.72 2.58 21.04
N ILE A 288 12.07 3.34 20.00
CA ILE A 288 13.41 3.32 19.39
C ILE A 288 14.37 4.25 20.16
N GLU A 289 13.92 5.42 20.59
CA GLU A 289 14.72 6.44 21.27
C GLU A 289 15.45 5.92 22.53
N PRO A 290 14.82 5.12 23.42
CA PRO A 290 15.47 4.59 24.62
C PRO A 290 16.36 3.37 24.37
N LEU A 291 16.41 2.81 23.16
CA LEU A 291 17.25 1.66 22.84
C LEU A 291 18.74 1.97 23.11
N LYS A 292 19.44 1.02 23.69
CA LYS A 292 20.86 1.03 23.98
C LYS A 292 21.54 -0.18 23.34
N GLY A 293 22.74 -0.53 23.79
CA GLY A 293 23.47 -1.67 23.28
C GLY A 293 24.39 -1.32 22.12
N PRO A 294 24.74 -2.27 21.25
CA PRO A 294 25.68 -2.03 20.16
C PRO A 294 25.22 -0.87 19.27
N ALA A 295 26.20 -0.12 18.76
CA ALA A 295 25.95 0.86 17.73
C ALA A 295 25.31 0.16 16.51
N ARG A 296 24.38 0.85 15.88
CA ARG A 296 23.71 0.33 14.70
C ARG A 296 24.67 -0.10 13.59
N PRO A 297 24.42 -1.20 12.88
CA PRO A 297 25.10 -1.50 11.63
C PRO A 297 24.95 -0.38 10.60
N ARG A 298 25.85 -0.35 9.61
CA ARG A 298 25.77 0.61 8.51
C ARG A 298 24.41 0.46 7.79
N GLY A 299 23.75 1.58 7.50
CA GLY A 299 22.45 1.59 6.81
C GLY A 299 21.20 1.47 7.71
N PHE A 300 21.38 1.25 9.02
CA PHE A 300 20.24 1.14 9.95
C PHE A 300 19.71 2.49 10.46
N GLN A 301 20.40 3.60 10.20
CA GLN A 301 19.91 4.93 10.63
C GLN A 301 18.70 5.34 9.82
N GLY A 302 17.62 5.74 10.51
CA GLY A 302 16.47 6.45 9.95
C GLY A 302 16.57 7.96 10.18
N ALA A 303 15.44 8.66 10.07
CA ALA A 303 15.37 10.12 10.17
C ALA A 303 14.90 10.66 11.53
N PHE A 304 14.71 9.83 12.56
CA PHE A 304 14.49 10.39 13.89
C PHE A 304 15.74 11.14 14.36
N PRO A 305 15.58 12.25 15.10
CA PRO A 305 16.69 13.19 15.41
C PRO A 305 17.60 12.68 16.55
N PHE A 306 17.93 11.39 16.55
CA PHE A 306 18.85 10.76 17.50
C PHE A 306 19.58 9.58 16.85
N PRO A 307 20.75 9.19 17.36
CA PRO A 307 21.43 7.98 16.91
C PRO A 307 20.61 6.73 17.25
N TYR A 308 20.40 5.84 16.27
CA TYR A 308 19.71 4.58 16.52
C TYR A 308 20.69 3.57 17.16
N HIS A 309 20.18 2.82 18.12
CA HIS A 309 20.81 1.64 18.69
C HIS A 309 19.94 0.41 18.42
N VAL A 310 20.57 -0.75 18.35
CA VAL A 310 19.83 -1.97 18.00
C VAL A 310 19.08 -2.59 19.19
N GLY A 311 19.42 -2.24 20.42
CA GLY A 311 18.77 -2.79 21.61
C GLY A 311 19.15 -4.26 21.88
N GLY A 312 18.18 -5.06 22.24
CA GLY A 312 18.36 -6.49 22.50
C GLY A 312 18.73 -6.82 23.95
N THR A 313 18.92 -5.81 24.78
CA THR A 313 19.09 -5.93 26.24
C THR A 313 17.74 -5.79 26.96
N ASN A 314 17.71 -6.01 28.27
CA ASN A 314 16.48 -5.83 29.07
C ASN A 314 16.16 -4.34 29.38
N ASP A 315 16.95 -3.40 28.89
CA ASP A 315 16.74 -1.97 29.15
C ASP A 315 15.44 -1.45 28.53
N VAL A 316 15.06 -1.99 27.36
CA VAL A 316 13.78 -1.69 26.73
C VAL A 316 12.98 -2.97 26.58
N ARG A 317 11.83 -3.03 27.24
CA ARG A 317 10.90 -4.14 27.17
C ARG A 317 9.54 -3.65 26.71
N VAL A 318 8.89 -4.43 25.88
CA VAL A 318 7.57 -4.10 25.31
C VAL A 318 6.61 -5.24 25.61
N HIS A 319 5.38 -4.87 26.00
CA HIS A 319 4.23 -5.76 26.00
C HIS A 319 3.46 -5.54 24.72
N LEU A 320 3.26 -6.59 23.94
CA LEU A 320 2.51 -6.62 22.69
C LEU A 320 1.40 -7.64 22.82
N LYS A 321 0.14 -7.18 22.70
CA LYS A 321 -1.03 -8.03 22.67
C LYS A 321 -1.90 -7.72 21.46
N THR A 322 -2.26 -8.75 20.73
CA THR A 322 -3.24 -8.73 19.64
C THR A 322 -4.32 -9.76 19.92
N ASP A 323 -5.58 -9.42 19.70
CA ASP A 323 -6.72 -10.32 19.78
C ASP A 323 -7.53 -10.18 18.48
N MET A 324 -7.42 -11.20 17.63
CA MET A 324 -7.94 -11.17 16.27
C MET A 324 -9.14 -12.08 16.12
N ASP A 325 -10.19 -11.56 15.50
CA ASP A 325 -11.39 -12.30 15.12
C ASP A 325 -11.21 -12.84 13.70
N TYR A 326 -10.96 -14.14 13.61
CA TYR A 326 -10.87 -14.85 12.33
C TYR A 326 -12.21 -15.43 11.95
N ALA A 327 -12.72 -15.06 10.78
CA ALA A 327 -13.97 -15.57 10.27
C ALA A 327 -13.96 -15.71 8.74
N SER A 328 -14.75 -16.64 8.21
CA SER A 328 -15.10 -16.63 6.78
C SER A 328 -16.06 -15.47 6.54
N ARG A 329 -15.69 -14.56 5.65
CA ARG A 329 -16.44 -13.36 5.30
C ARG A 329 -16.71 -13.33 3.81
N THR A 330 -17.87 -12.81 3.42
CA THR A 330 -18.20 -12.64 2.02
C THR A 330 -17.45 -11.42 1.46
N LEU A 331 -16.74 -11.61 0.36
CA LEU A 331 -16.19 -10.55 -0.48
C LEU A 331 -16.98 -10.47 -1.78
N TRP A 332 -17.06 -9.28 -2.36
CA TRP A 332 -17.81 -9.02 -3.59
C TRP A 332 -16.92 -8.40 -4.65
N ASP A 333 -16.64 -9.16 -5.70
CA ASP A 333 -16.00 -8.60 -6.88
C ASP A 333 -17.07 -8.11 -7.87
N VAL A 334 -16.88 -6.91 -8.39
CA VAL A 334 -17.69 -6.39 -9.48
C VAL A 334 -17.06 -6.80 -10.79
N VAL A 335 -17.75 -7.62 -11.55
CA VAL A 335 -17.28 -8.09 -12.86
C VAL A 335 -18.18 -7.50 -13.93
N ALA A 336 -17.58 -6.76 -14.85
CA ALA A 336 -18.26 -6.24 -16.03
C ALA A 336 -17.57 -6.74 -17.30
N ARG A 337 -18.35 -6.92 -18.37
CA ARG A 337 -17.86 -7.48 -19.63
C ARG A 337 -18.36 -6.70 -20.81
N ILE A 338 -17.51 -6.56 -21.83
CA ILE A 338 -17.82 -6.14 -23.19
C ILE A 338 -17.32 -7.24 -24.11
N ASP A 339 -18.18 -7.77 -24.97
CA ASP A 339 -17.78 -8.80 -25.92
C ASP A 339 -17.06 -8.18 -27.12
N GLY A 340 -15.92 -8.76 -27.48
CA GLY A 340 -15.17 -8.42 -28.68
C GLY A 340 -15.92 -8.85 -29.95
N ARG A 341 -15.76 -8.09 -31.04
CA ARG A 341 -16.42 -8.41 -32.32
C ARG A 341 -15.68 -9.42 -33.18
N GLU A 342 -14.36 -9.46 -33.08
CA GLU A 342 -13.51 -10.26 -33.98
C GLU A 342 -12.78 -11.39 -33.24
N GLU A 343 -12.22 -11.12 -32.08
CA GLU A 343 -11.43 -12.09 -31.28
C GLU A 343 -12.08 -12.27 -29.89
N SER A 344 -13.31 -12.74 -29.84
CA SER A 344 -14.11 -12.86 -28.61
C SER A 344 -13.58 -13.89 -27.60
N ASP A 345 -12.65 -14.74 -28.00
CA ASP A 345 -11.94 -15.73 -27.18
C ASP A 345 -10.68 -15.16 -26.51
N ARG A 346 -10.25 -13.95 -26.91
CA ARG A 346 -9.10 -13.24 -26.32
C ARG A 346 -9.59 -12.17 -25.36
N TRP A 347 -9.07 -12.20 -24.14
CA TRP A 347 -9.48 -11.29 -23.08
C TRP A 347 -8.45 -10.20 -22.82
N VAL A 348 -8.93 -8.98 -22.68
CA VAL A 348 -8.20 -7.88 -22.08
C VAL A 348 -8.83 -7.65 -20.72
N ILE A 349 -8.06 -7.83 -19.64
CA ILE A 349 -8.55 -7.70 -18.27
C ILE A 349 -7.98 -6.40 -17.70
N LEU A 350 -8.90 -5.55 -17.19
CA LEU A 350 -8.58 -4.36 -16.41
C LEU A 350 -9.21 -4.53 -15.03
N GLY A 351 -8.40 -4.45 -13.98
CA GLY A 351 -8.88 -4.64 -12.62
C GLY A 351 -8.20 -3.71 -11.63
N ASN A 352 -8.93 -3.41 -10.56
CA ASN A 352 -8.41 -2.72 -9.39
C ASN A 352 -9.22 -3.16 -8.17
N HIS A 353 -8.62 -3.14 -6.96
CA HIS A 353 -9.38 -3.40 -5.75
C HIS A 353 -10.26 -2.19 -5.40
N ARG A 354 -11.36 -2.44 -4.71
CA ARG A 354 -12.35 -1.45 -4.32
C ARG A 354 -12.42 -1.29 -2.80
N ASP A 355 -12.24 -2.39 -2.07
CA ASP A 355 -12.16 -2.40 -0.61
C ASP A 355 -11.01 -1.52 -0.10
N ALA A 356 -11.07 -1.14 1.15
CA ALA A 356 -10.06 -0.27 1.75
C ALA A 356 -9.76 -0.65 3.20
N TRP A 357 -8.62 -0.27 3.71
CA TRP A 357 -8.30 -0.39 5.14
C TRP A 357 -9.04 0.63 6.00
N VAL A 358 -9.45 1.76 5.42
CA VAL A 358 -10.28 2.80 6.03
C VAL A 358 -11.22 3.39 4.97
N PHE A 359 -10.92 4.56 4.42
CA PHE A 359 -11.78 5.25 3.44
C PHE A 359 -11.38 5.01 1.98
N GLY A 360 -10.20 4.51 1.70
CA GLY A 360 -9.74 4.24 0.32
C GLY A 360 -9.50 5.46 -0.55
N ALA A 361 -9.34 6.65 0.03
CA ALA A 361 -9.11 7.87 -0.74
C ALA A 361 -7.73 7.88 -1.41
N VAL A 362 -6.74 7.24 -0.80
CA VAL A 362 -5.39 7.03 -1.32
C VAL A 362 -4.91 5.68 -0.85
N ASP A 363 -4.46 4.85 -1.75
CA ASP A 363 -3.73 3.64 -1.42
C ASP A 363 -2.24 3.95 -1.37
N ARG A 364 -1.70 3.93 -0.14
CA ARG A 364 -0.26 4.07 0.13
C ARG A 364 0.26 2.90 0.96
N SER A 365 -0.53 1.84 1.04
CA SER A 365 -0.12 0.60 1.68
C SER A 365 0.85 -0.20 0.83
N GLU A 366 0.76 -0.02 -0.48
CA GLU A 366 1.70 -0.59 -1.44
C GLU A 366 2.95 0.27 -1.47
N GLU A 367 4.07 -0.34 -1.16
CA GLU A 367 5.35 0.28 -1.39
C GLU A 367 5.68 0.14 -2.86
N HIS A 368 5.49 1.20 -3.58
CA HIS A 368 5.96 1.28 -4.95
C HIS A 368 7.48 1.31 -4.92
N THR A 369 8.06 0.16 -5.07
CA THR A 369 9.41 0.06 -5.58
C THR A 369 9.32 0.39 -7.07
N SER A 370 9.35 1.65 -7.40
CA SER A 370 9.68 2.09 -8.74
C SER A 370 11.18 2.15 -8.89
#